data_dbaa857262de69a02f048dc309f0b0ff
#
_entry.id   dbaa857262de69a02f048dc309f0b0ff
#
_cell.length_a   1.000
_cell.length_b   1.000
_cell.length_c   1.000
_cell.angle_alpha   90.00
_cell.angle_beta   90.00
_cell.angle_gamma   90.00
#
_symmetry.space_group_name_H-M   'P 1'
#
loop_
_entity.id
_entity.type
_entity.pdbx_description
1 polymer ?
#
loop_
_entity_poly.entity_id
_entity_poly.type
_entity_poly.pdbx_seq_one_letter_code
_entity_poly.pdbx_strand_id
1 'polypeptide(L)'
;ERANASCLAQGLSFQPGVRVEDDCQNCGFTQVRINGLDGHYSQILVDSHPVFSSLTGVYGLEQIPANMIERVEVLRGGGSALYGSSAIGGTINVITKEPSRNSAQLAHTLTSLGGSNSYDNNTMLNASIVSESGRAGISVFGQSRHRSGYDHDGDGFTEVPVINSQSVGMRSFFRTGAYSRITAQYHHINEFRRGGDMLDRPPHEALIAEQIDHSIDGGSLSFDISSPDRRNRFNAYASFQNTARKSYYGSKQDPDAYGTTHDLTVAAGMQYIHE
;
A
#
# COMPACT_ATOMS: atom_id res chain seq x y z
N GLU A 1 -6.06 1.24 14.36
CA GLU A 1 -6.84 2.35 14.98
C GLU A 1 -6.10 3.04 16.12
N ARG A 2 -5.38 2.32 17.00
CA ARG A 2 -4.68 2.93 18.15
C ARG A 2 -3.42 3.72 17.77
N ALA A 3 -2.86 3.48 16.59
CA ALA A 3 -1.62 4.12 16.13
C ALA A 3 -1.86 5.35 15.26
N ASN A 4 -3.11 5.70 14.92
CA ASN A 4 -3.47 6.73 13.94
C ASN A 4 -2.69 6.65 12.61
N ALA A 5 -2.28 5.44 12.22
CA ALA A 5 -1.52 5.21 11.01
C ALA A 5 -2.33 5.60 9.77
N SER A 6 -1.74 6.35 8.86
CA SER A 6 -2.34 6.73 7.59
C SER A 6 -2.04 5.73 6.47
N CYS A 7 -0.99 4.92 6.62
CA CYS A 7 -0.53 3.93 5.65
C CYS A 7 0.04 2.67 6.34
N LEU A 8 0.30 1.64 5.54
CA LEU A 8 0.85 0.38 6.03
C LEU A 8 2.21 0.55 6.72
N ALA A 9 3.12 1.35 6.16
CA ALA A 9 4.46 1.56 6.73
C ALA A 9 4.38 2.06 8.18
N GLN A 10 3.53 3.05 8.45
CA GLN A 10 3.33 3.57 9.80
C GLN A 10 2.74 2.52 10.75
N GLY A 11 1.85 1.65 10.26
CA GLY A 11 1.30 0.54 11.04
C GLY A 11 2.35 -0.51 11.41
N LEU A 12 3.30 -0.78 10.50
CA LEU A 12 4.37 -1.76 10.69
C LEU A 12 5.42 -1.31 11.70
N SER A 13 5.63 -0.02 11.93
CA SER A 13 6.61 0.50 12.89
C SER A 13 6.35 0.05 14.33
N PHE A 14 5.13 -0.42 14.63
CA PHE A 14 4.75 -0.96 15.95
C PHE A 14 4.90 -2.49 16.05
N GLN A 15 5.38 -3.17 14.99
CA GLN A 15 5.50 -4.63 14.98
C GLN A 15 6.88 -5.06 15.50
N PRO A 16 6.96 -5.92 16.55
CA PRO A 16 8.24 -6.46 17.03
C PRO A 16 8.97 -7.22 15.91
N GLY A 17 10.29 -6.95 15.77
CA GLY A 17 11.14 -7.59 14.76
C GLY A 17 10.98 -7.09 13.34
N VAL A 18 10.19 -6.03 13.17
CA VAL A 18 10.08 -5.24 11.94
C VAL A 18 10.63 -3.85 12.22
N ARG A 19 11.52 -3.37 11.38
CA ARG A 19 12.05 -2.01 11.44
C ARG A 19 11.62 -1.27 10.19
N VAL A 20 11.00 -0.13 10.38
CA VAL A 20 10.62 0.81 9.34
C VAL A 20 11.63 1.94 9.36
N GLU A 21 12.31 2.17 8.27
CA GLU A 21 13.35 3.20 8.12
C GLU A 21 13.00 4.14 6.96
N ASP A 22 13.23 5.41 7.17
CA ASP A 22 13.20 6.41 6.09
C ASP A 22 14.61 6.50 5.51
N ASP A 23 14.83 5.87 4.36
CA ASP A 23 16.15 5.78 3.72
C ASP A 23 16.51 7.03 2.91
N CYS A 24 15.54 7.90 2.65
CA CYS A 24 15.75 9.12 1.89
C CYS A 24 14.85 10.24 2.41
N GLN A 25 15.43 11.30 2.94
CA GLN A 25 14.71 12.47 3.44
C GLN A 25 13.93 13.18 2.33
N ASN A 26 14.59 13.44 1.19
CA ASN A 26 13.99 14.21 0.11
C ASN A 26 12.86 13.49 -0.62
N CYS A 27 12.92 12.16 -0.77
CA CYS A 27 11.88 11.39 -1.45
C CYS A 27 10.84 10.80 -0.49
N GLY A 28 11.15 10.77 0.81
CA GLY A 28 10.32 10.11 1.81
C GLY A 28 10.17 8.62 1.54
N PHE A 29 11.26 7.99 1.08
CA PHE A 29 11.29 6.56 0.83
C PHE A 29 11.39 5.80 2.13
N THR A 30 10.38 4.98 2.40
CA THR A 30 10.30 4.15 3.60
C THR A 30 10.57 2.70 3.25
N GLN A 31 11.56 2.11 3.87
CA GLN A 31 11.92 0.70 3.74
C GLN A 31 11.51 -0.09 4.99
N VAL A 32 11.08 -1.33 4.76
CA VAL A 32 10.80 -2.26 5.86
C VAL A 32 11.85 -3.36 5.89
N ARG A 33 12.53 -3.49 7.03
CA ARG A 33 13.51 -4.55 7.29
C ARG A 33 12.91 -5.59 8.23
N ILE A 34 13.02 -6.85 7.85
CA ILE A 34 12.65 -7.99 8.71
C ILE A 34 13.94 -8.70 9.13
N ASN A 35 14.15 -8.86 10.43
CA ASN A 35 15.36 -9.46 10.99
C ASN A 35 16.68 -8.79 10.51
N GLY A 36 16.63 -7.49 10.20
CA GLY A 36 17.77 -6.74 9.70
C GLY A 36 18.07 -6.90 8.21
N LEU A 37 17.32 -7.75 7.49
CA LEU A 37 17.45 -7.91 6.05
C LEU A 37 16.73 -6.79 5.31
N ASP A 38 17.30 -6.36 4.18
CA ASP A 38 16.79 -5.31 3.32
C ASP A 38 15.38 -5.65 2.78
N GLY A 39 14.59 -4.62 2.48
CA GLY A 39 13.21 -4.74 1.97
C GLY A 39 13.07 -5.60 0.71
N HIS A 40 14.10 -5.68 -0.13
CA HIS A 40 14.13 -6.56 -1.30
C HIS A 40 14.01 -8.05 -0.96
N TYR A 41 14.35 -8.42 0.26
CA TYR A 41 14.25 -9.80 0.76
C TYR A 41 12.95 -10.09 1.47
N SER A 42 12.01 -9.15 1.44
CA SER A 42 10.68 -9.26 2.06
C SER A 42 9.60 -9.26 0.99
N GLN A 43 8.79 -10.31 0.94
CA GLN A 43 7.65 -10.40 0.02
C GLN A 43 6.43 -9.73 0.63
N ILE A 44 5.80 -8.82 -0.14
CA ILE A 44 4.53 -8.20 0.23
C ILE A 44 3.41 -8.90 -0.52
N LEU A 45 2.37 -9.25 0.22
CA LEU A 45 1.16 -9.88 -0.29
C LEU A 45 -0.07 -9.04 0.10
N VAL A 46 -1.09 -9.06 -0.73
CA VAL A 46 -2.42 -8.58 -0.39
C VAL A 46 -3.38 -9.76 -0.48
N ASP A 47 -4.06 -10.07 0.63
CA ASP A 47 -4.93 -11.23 0.76
C ASP A 47 -4.28 -12.55 0.30
N SER A 48 -3.00 -12.74 0.70
CA SER A 48 -2.16 -13.90 0.36
C SER A 48 -1.75 -14.00 -1.11
N HIS A 49 -2.00 -12.97 -1.93
CA HIS A 49 -1.63 -12.95 -3.34
C HIS A 49 -0.47 -11.97 -3.58
N PRO A 50 0.57 -12.33 -4.34
CA PRO A 50 1.61 -11.40 -4.74
C PRO A 50 1.02 -10.39 -5.73
N VAL A 51 1.01 -9.13 -5.34
CA VAL A 51 0.41 -8.02 -6.12
C VAL A 51 1.45 -6.96 -6.45
N PHE A 52 2.61 -7.01 -5.79
CA PHE A 52 3.61 -5.96 -5.90
C PHE A 52 4.72 -6.31 -6.89
N SER A 53 4.95 -5.42 -7.84
CA SER A 53 6.13 -5.43 -8.68
C SER A 53 7.37 -4.93 -7.92
N SER A 54 8.54 -5.17 -8.45
CA SER A 54 9.80 -4.62 -7.93
C SER A 54 9.78 -3.08 -7.86
N LEU A 55 9.01 -2.43 -8.75
CA LEU A 55 8.88 -0.98 -8.80
C LEU A 55 8.09 -0.42 -7.61
N THR A 56 7.04 -1.12 -7.19
CA THR A 56 6.22 -0.74 -6.03
C THR A 56 6.80 -1.22 -4.71
N GLY A 57 7.74 -2.17 -4.73
CA GLY A 57 8.46 -2.63 -3.54
C GLY A 57 9.20 -1.51 -2.81
N VAL A 58 9.58 -0.45 -3.52
CA VAL A 58 10.29 0.71 -2.97
C VAL A 58 9.33 1.67 -2.25
N TYR A 59 8.18 2.01 -2.84
CA TYR A 59 7.23 2.98 -2.27
C TYR A 59 5.90 2.38 -1.83
N GLY A 60 5.65 1.12 -2.19
CA GLY A 60 4.34 0.48 -2.08
C GLY A 60 3.76 0.40 -0.66
N LEU A 61 4.61 0.36 0.36
CA LEU A 61 4.16 0.27 1.74
C LEU A 61 3.48 1.54 2.25
N GLU A 62 3.91 2.71 1.76
CA GLU A 62 3.27 3.96 2.12
C GLU A 62 2.02 4.24 1.29
N GLN A 63 1.91 3.62 0.11
CA GLN A 63 0.79 3.77 -0.80
C GLN A 63 -0.43 2.95 -0.38
N ILE A 64 -0.25 1.89 0.44
CA ILE A 64 -1.38 1.10 0.95
C ILE A 64 -2.06 1.89 2.07
N PRO A 65 -3.29 2.40 1.86
CA PRO A 65 -3.98 3.21 2.84
C PRO A 65 -4.42 2.36 4.03
N ALA A 66 -4.19 2.86 5.24
CA ALA A 66 -4.50 2.12 6.47
C ALA A 66 -5.98 1.74 6.59
N ASN A 67 -6.88 2.52 6.01
CA ASN A 67 -8.31 2.26 6.06
C ASN A 67 -8.76 1.06 5.19
N MET A 68 -7.95 0.61 4.25
CA MET A 68 -8.15 -0.62 3.49
C MET A 68 -7.83 -1.87 4.33
N ILE A 69 -6.97 -1.73 5.34
CA ILE A 69 -6.35 -2.84 6.07
C ILE A 69 -7.25 -3.30 7.23
N GLU A 70 -7.52 -4.59 7.30
CA GLU A 70 -8.11 -5.25 8.49
C GLU A 70 -7.01 -5.59 9.51
N ARG A 71 -5.96 -6.29 9.03
CA ARG A 71 -4.79 -6.67 9.82
C ARG A 71 -3.58 -6.93 8.92
N VAL A 72 -2.43 -6.98 9.54
CA VAL A 72 -1.18 -7.35 8.88
C VAL A 72 -0.62 -8.58 9.56
N GLU A 73 -0.26 -9.57 8.76
CA GLU A 73 0.37 -10.81 9.20
C GLU A 73 1.83 -10.79 8.76
N VAL A 74 2.77 -10.89 9.69
CA VAL A 74 4.19 -10.89 9.39
C VAL A 74 4.77 -12.28 9.69
N LEU A 75 5.17 -12.97 8.63
CA LEU A 75 5.96 -14.20 8.73
C LEU A 75 7.43 -13.83 8.68
N ARG A 76 8.16 -14.13 9.74
CA ARG A 76 9.61 -13.90 9.85
C ARG A 76 10.37 -15.18 9.49
N GLY A 77 11.37 -15.04 8.60
CA GLY A 77 12.13 -16.17 8.08
C GLY A 77 11.69 -16.61 6.70
N GLY A 78 12.39 -17.59 6.15
CA GLY A 78 12.22 -18.02 4.77
C GLY A 78 10.80 -18.53 4.45
N GLY A 79 10.13 -17.83 3.55
CA GLY A 79 8.83 -18.20 2.99
C GLY A 79 8.86 -18.47 1.49
N SER A 80 10.05 -18.52 0.89
CA SER A 80 10.24 -18.58 -0.57
C SER A 80 9.60 -19.79 -1.25
N ALA A 81 9.46 -20.90 -0.54
CA ALA A 81 8.78 -22.08 -1.07
C ALA A 81 7.29 -21.85 -1.33
N LEU A 82 6.65 -20.94 -0.60
CA LEU A 82 5.21 -20.65 -0.72
C LEU A 82 4.94 -19.33 -1.46
N TYR A 83 5.82 -18.33 -1.30
CA TYR A 83 5.55 -16.95 -1.67
C TYR A 83 6.53 -16.36 -2.69
N GLY A 84 7.48 -17.17 -3.18
CA GLY A 84 8.43 -16.77 -4.22
C GLY A 84 9.78 -16.30 -3.70
N SER A 85 10.69 -16.01 -4.65
CA SER A 85 12.11 -15.77 -4.40
C SER A 85 12.41 -14.54 -3.52
N SER A 86 11.51 -13.57 -3.45
CA SER A 86 11.67 -12.38 -2.60
C SER A 86 11.40 -12.63 -1.11
N ALA A 87 10.77 -13.76 -0.74
CA ALA A 87 10.43 -14.08 0.64
C ALA A 87 11.59 -14.76 1.41
N ILE A 88 12.80 -14.21 1.34
CA ILE A 88 13.99 -14.73 2.04
C ILE A 88 13.99 -14.27 3.50
N GLY A 89 13.81 -12.99 3.74
CA GLY A 89 13.77 -12.38 5.07
C GLY A 89 12.45 -12.55 5.78
N GLY A 90 11.38 -12.64 5.01
CA GLY A 90 10.01 -12.78 5.51
C GLY A 90 8.95 -12.40 4.52
N THR A 91 7.70 -12.46 4.99
CA THR A 91 6.52 -12.10 4.21
C THR A 91 5.64 -11.16 5.03
N ILE A 92 5.17 -10.09 4.41
CA ILE A 92 4.18 -9.17 4.96
C ILE A 92 2.88 -9.39 4.20
N ASN A 93 1.89 -10.00 4.84
CA ASN A 93 0.59 -10.25 4.23
C ASN A 93 -0.42 -9.22 4.76
N VAL A 94 -0.90 -8.37 3.89
CA VAL A 94 -1.92 -7.37 4.17
C VAL A 94 -3.28 -7.99 3.94
N ILE A 95 -4.03 -8.20 5.00
CA ILE A 95 -5.41 -8.67 4.91
C ILE A 95 -6.33 -7.46 4.83
N THR A 96 -7.07 -7.36 3.73
CA THR A 96 -7.97 -6.24 3.49
C THR A 96 -9.30 -6.41 4.22
N LYS A 97 -9.94 -5.27 4.56
CA LYS A 97 -11.25 -5.26 5.22
C LYS A 97 -12.30 -5.95 4.37
N GLU A 98 -13.01 -6.87 5.01
CA GLU A 98 -14.10 -7.62 4.40
C GLU A 98 -15.46 -7.03 4.80
N PRO A 99 -16.42 -6.88 3.86
CA PRO A 99 -17.77 -6.47 4.20
C PRO A 99 -18.45 -7.55 5.06
N SER A 100 -18.61 -7.30 6.35
CA SER A 100 -19.22 -8.23 7.32
C SER A 100 -20.57 -7.74 7.83
N ARG A 101 -20.83 -6.44 7.74
CA ARG A 101 -22.08 -5.77 8.19
C ARG A 101 -22.28 -4.47 7.44
N ASN A 102 -23.49 -3.93 7.48
CA ASN A 102 -23.77 -2.59 7.00
C ASN A 102 -23.10 -1.57 7.93
N SER A 103 -22.22 -0.76 7.40
CA SER A 103 -21.49 0.24 8.17
C SER A 103 -20.99 1.38 7.27
N ALA A 104 -20.81 2.56 7.86
CA ALA A 104 -20.10 3.68 7.26
C ALA A 104 -19.25 4.34 8.34
N GLN A 105 -18.03 4.72 7.99
CA GLN A 105 -17.09 5.40 8.86
C GLN A 105 -16.38 6.50 8.06
N LEU A 106 -16.39 7.71 8.59
CA LEU A 106 -15.58 8.83 8.13
C LEU A 106 -14.60 9.19 9.24
N ALA A 107 -13.35 9.34 8.92
CA ALA A 107 -12.30 9.77 9.84
C ALA A 107 -11.48 10.90 9.21
N HIS A 108 -11.10 11.88 10.02
CA HIS A 108 -10.19 12.95 9.62
C HIS A 108 -9.12 13.11 10.69
N THR A 109 -7.86 13.20 10.24
CA THR A 109 -6.71 13.41 11.10
C THR A 109 -5.95 14.62 10.59
N LEU A 110 -5.70 15.57 11.47
CA LEU A 110 -4.85 16.73 11.24
C LEU A 110 -3.64 16.63 12.18
N THR A 111 -2.44 16.61 11.60
CA THR A 111 -1.18 16.55 12.34
C THR A 111 -0.36 17.79 12.02
N SER A 112 0.08 18.53 13.03
CA SER A 112 1.06 19.61 12.89
C SER A 112 2.47 19.03 12.91
N LEU A 113 3.31 19.43 11.97
CA LEU A 113 4.68 18.99 11.86
C LEU A 113 5.58 19.96 12.64
N GLY A 114 6.28 19.46 13.65
CA GLY A 114 7.24 20.23 14.46
C GLY A 114 6.67 21.46 15.17
N GLY A 115 5.32 21.58 15.30
CA GLY A 115 4.68 22.79 15.84
C GLY A 115 4.70 23.98 14.87
N SER A 116 5.03 23.75 13.61
CA SER A 116 5.07 24.74 12.54
C SER A 116 3.70 24.93 11.87
N ASN A 117 3.67 25.79 10.82
CA ASN A 117 2.51 25.94 9.95
C ASN A 117 2.42 24.83 8.87
N SER A 118 3.23 23.78 8.97
CA SER A 118 3.17 22.61 8.10
C SER A 118 2.27 21.54 8.69
N TYR A 119 1.37 21.02 7.89
CA TYR A 119 0.32 20.09 8.33
C TYR A 119 0.25 18.85 7.44
N ASP A 120 -0.14 17.74 8.05
CA ASP A 120 -0.57 16.51 7.37
C ASP A 120 -2.07 16.32 7.61
N ASN A 121 -2.86 16.50 6.57
CA ASN A 121 -4.30 16.32 6.56
C ASN A 121 -4.64 14.98 5.92
N ASN A 122 -5.35 14.12 6.62
CA ASN A 122 -5.73 12.81 6.13
C ASN A 122 -7.23 12.55 6.40
N THR A 123 -8.00 12.42 5.33
CA THR A 123 -9.43 12.09 5.40
C THR A 123 -9.65 10.69 4.83
N MET A 124 -10.33 9.84 5.58
CA MET A 124 -10.59 8.45 5.24
C MET A 124 -12.08 8.12 5.33
N LEU A 125 -12.59 7.44 4.31
CA LEU A 125 -13.95 6.91 4.25
C LEU A 125 -13.92 5.39 4.11
N ASN A 126 -14.77 4.70 4.86
CA ASN A 126 -15.10 3.30 4.65
C ASN A 126 -16.61 3.13 4.68
N ALA A 127 -17.15 2.35 3.78
CA ALA A 127 -18.55 1.96 3.82
C ALA A 127 -18.70 0.50 3.38
N SER A 128 -19.66 -0.21 3.95
CA SER A 128 -19.96 -1.59 3.57
C SER A 128 -21.45 -1.88 3.64
N ILE A 129 -21.90 -2.70 2.70
CA ILE A 129 -23.26 -3.21 2.62
C ILE A 129 -23.18 -4.72 2.44
N VAL A 130 -24.00 -5.42 3.21
CA VAL A 130 -24.15 -6.88 3.14
C VAL A 130 -25.61 -7.22 2.98
N SER A 131 -25.92 -8.15 2.08
CA SER A 131 -27.29 -8.63 1.90
C SER A 131 -27.82 -9.29 3.16
N GLU A 132 -29.13 -9.23 3.42
CA GLU A 132 -29.77 -9.86 4.58
C GLU A 132 -29.47 -11.36 4.68
N SER A 133 -29.37 -12.04 3.56
CA SER A 133 -28.99 -13.45 3.48
C SER A 133 -27.52 -13.73 3.77
N GLY A 134 -26.67 -12.71 3.89
CA GLY A 134 -25.23 -12.83 4.02
C GLY A 134 -24.53 -13.45 2.79
N ARG A 135 -25.24 -13.58 1.65
CA ARG A 135 -24.69 -14.21 0.43
C ARG A 135 -23.84 -13.27 -0.40
N ALA A 136 -24.06 -11.98 -0.30
CA ALA A 136 -23.29 -10.98 -1.03
C ALA A 136 -22.96 -9.79 -0.14
N GLY A 137 -21.83 -9.17 -0.39
CA GLY A 137 -21.44 -7.93 0.27
C GLY A 137 -20.46 -7.15 -0.57
N ILE A 138 -20.45 -5.84 -0.37
CA ILE A 138 -19.51 -4.91 -0.95
C ILE A 138 -19.03 -3.94 0.11
N SER A 139 -17.73 -3.66 0.11
CA SER A 139 -17.13 -2.56 0.85
C SER A 139 -16.42 -1.62 -0.12
N VAL A 140 -16.45 -0.34 0.20
CA VAL A 140 -15.70 0.69 -0.50
C VAL A 140 -14.85 1.43 0.51
N PHE A 141 -13.68 1.88 0.09
CA PHE A 141 -12.83 2.78 0.86
C PHE A 141 -12.37 3.95 0.00
N GLY A 142 -12.09 5.07 0.63
CA GLY A 142 -11.47 6.23 0.02
C GLY A 142 -10.54 6.91 1.01
N GLN A 143 -9.45 7.49 0.51
CA GLN A 143 -8.53 8.30 1.29
C GLN A 143 -8.11 9.51 0.46
N SER A 144 -8.03 10.66 1.11
CA SER A 144 -7.39 11.86 0.59
C SER A 144 -6.42 12.38 1.63
N ARG A 145 -5.13 12.43 1.28
CA ARG A 145 -4.07 12.90 2.16
C ARG A 145 -3.31 14.04 1.48
N HIS A 146 -3.13 15.10 2.21
CA HIS A 146 -2.30 16.24 1.83
C HIS A 146 -1.35 16.56 2.98
N ARG A 147 -0.04 16.46 2.73
CA ARG A 147 1.02 16.84 3.66
C ARG A 147 1.85 17.95 3.04
N SER A 148 2.00 19.03 3.77
CA SER A 148 2.92 20.12 3.42
C SER A 148 4.37 19.66 3.58
N GLY A 149 5.29 20.19 2.79
CA GLY A 149 6.73 20.05 3.05
C GLY A 149 7.11 20.71 4.38
N TYR A 150 8.09 20.13 5.06
CA TYR A 150 8.61 20.68 6.32
C TYR A 150 10.13 20.68 6.30
N ASP A 151 10.69 21.87 6.45
CA ASP A 151 12.09 22.17 6.65
C ASP A 151 12.27 22.42 8.15
N HIS A 152 13.02 21.56 8.82
CA HIS A 152 13.16 21.56 10.28
C HIS A 152 14.21 22.54 10.77
N ASP A 153 15.32 22.64 10.07
CA ASP A 153 16.48 23.43 10.51
C ASP A 153 16.60 24.78 9.78
N GLY A 154 15.75 25.04 8.78
CA GLY A 154 15.66 26.32 8.08
C GLY A 154 16.73 26.50 7.01
N ASP A 155 17.33 25.42 6.52
CA ASP A 155 18.37 25.48 5.50
C ASP A 155 17.82 25.57 4.06
N GLY A 156 16.49 25.50 3.91
CA GLY A 156 15.77 25.59 2.65
C GLY A 156 15.51 24.24 1.98
N PHE A 157 15.96 23.13 2.59
CA PHE A 157 15.66 21.76 2.14
C PHE A 157 14.65 21.10 3.09
N THR A 158 13.83 20.23 2.54
CA THR A 158 12.80 19.54 3.33
C THR A 158 13.32 18.25 3.94
N GLU A 159 13.16 18.05 5.27
CA GLU A 159 13.30 16.75 5.94
C GLU A 159 12.02 15.93 5.79
N VAL A 160 10.87 16.59 5.58
CA VAL A 160 9.61 15.91 5.34
C VAL A 160 9.04 16.39 4.00
N PRO A 161 8.94 15.51 3.00
CA PRO A 161 8.46 15.91 1.67
C PRO A 161 6.97 16.21 1.64
N VAL A 162 6.57 16.97 0.63
CA VAL A 162 5.16 17.14 0.23
C VAL A 162 4.59 15.81 -0.19
N ILE A 163 3.36 15.50 0.23
CA ILE A 163 2.57 14.37 -0.27
C ILE A 163 1.17 14.86 -0.62
N ASN A 164 0.73 14.51 -1.83
CA ASN A 164 -0.66 14.55 -2.23
C ASN A 164 -1.04 13.14 -2.68
N SER A 165 -1.88 12.45 -1.92
CA SER A 165 -2.29 11.07 -2.23
C SER A 165 -3.79 10.96 -2.18
N GLN A 166 -4.35 10.33 -3.21
CA GLN A 166 -5.76 10.01 -3.31
C GLN A 166 -5.89 8.53 -3.65
N SER A 167 -6.69 7.82 -2.89
CA SER A 167 -6.97 6.42 -3.16
C SER A 167 -8.45 6.11 -3.03
N VAL A 168 -8.91 5.22 -3.87
CA VAL A 168 -10.27 4.67 -3.83
C VAL A 168 -10.21 3.19 -4.18
N GLY A 169 -11.07 2.40 -3.56
CA GLY A 169 -11.15 1.00 -3.93
C GLY A 169 -12.41 0.34 -3.37
N MET A 170 -12.59 -0.89 -3.81
CA MET A 170 -13.72 -1.73 -3.40
C MET A 170 -13.28 -3.17 -3.24
N ARG A 171 -14.00 -3.88 -2.38
CA ARG A 171 -13.96 -5.33 -2.25
C ARG A 171 -15.39 -5.85 -2.19
N SER A 172 -15.68 -6.89 -2.96
CA SER A 172 -16.98 -7.53 -2.99
C SER A 172 -16.85 -9.03 -2.88
N PHE A 173 -17.88 -9.66 -2.36
CA PHE A 173 -17.97 -11.11 -2.39
C PHE A 173 -19.37 -11.58 -2.79
N PHE A 174 -19.41 -12.77 -3.35
CA PHE A 174 -20.63 -13.49 -3.61
C PHE A 174 -20.47 -14.98 -3.29
N ARG A 175 -21.31 -15.49 -2.40
CA ARG A 175 -21.36 -16.93 -2.06
C ARG A 175 -22.18 -17.66 -3.10
N THR A 176 -21.52 -18.45 -3.94
CA THR A 176 -22.16 -19.24 -5.01
C THR A 176 -22.84 -20.49 -4.45
N GLY A 177 -22.44 -20.93 -3.25
CA GLY A 177 -23.00 -22.05 -2.52
C GLY A 177 -22.70 -21.96 -1.01
N ALA A 178 -23.05 -23.00 -0.28
CA ALA A 178 -22.81 -23.06 1.17
C ALA A 178 -21.30 -23.05 1.50
N TYR A 179 -20.48 -23.59 0.61
CA TYR A 179 -19.04 -23.78 0.83
C TYR A 179 -18.21 -23.17 -0.31
N SER A 180 -18.81 -22.32 -1.12
CA SER A 180 -18.10 -21.67 -2.24
C SER A 180 -18.36 -20.18 -2.31
N ARG A 181 -17.33 -19.43 -2.74
CA ARG A 181 -17.31 -17.98 -2.74
C ARG A 181 -16.46 -17.43 -3.88
N ILE A 182 -16.93 -16.36 -4.51
CA ILE A 182 -16.14 -15.51 -5.38
C ILE A 182 -15.85 -14.20 -4.61
N THR A 183 -14.61 -13.73 -4.68
CA THR A 183 -14.20 -12.42 -4.16
C THR A 183 -13.58 -11.61 -5.29
N ALA A 184 -13.99 -10.35 -5.43
CA ALA A 184 -13.40 -9.42 -6.37
C ALA A 184 -12.99 -8.15 -5.63
N GLN A 185 -11.83 -7.58 -6.00
CA GLN A 185 -11.33 -6.33 -5.45
C GLN A 185 -10.64 -5.50 -6.54
N TYR A 186 -10.72 -4.19 -6.35
CA TYR A 186 -10.07 -3.20 -7.20
C TYR A 186 -9.70 -1.99 -6.36
N HIS A 187 -8.56 -1.38 -6.68
CA HIS A 187 -8.17 -0.08 -6.14
C HIS A 187 -7.43 0.75 -7.17
N HIS A 188 -7.57 2.06 -7.01
CA HIS A 188 -6.83 3.08 -7.75
C HIS A 188 -6.17 4.03 -6.76
N ILE A 189 -4.89 4.36 -7.01
CA ILE A 189 -4.08 5.25 -6.17
C ILE A 189 -3.38 6.24 -7.10
N ASN A 190 -3.56 7.54 -6.81
CA ASN A 190 -2.75 8.61 -7.36
C ASN A 190 -1.93 9.22 -6.22
N GLU A 191 -0.63 9.33 -6.41
CA GLU A 191 0.26 9.91 -5.42
C GLU A 191 1.30 10.81 -6.07
N PHE A 192 1.39 12.03 -5.57
CA PHE A 192 2.46 12.99 -5.85
C PHE A 192 3.30 13.15 -4.59
N ARG A 193 4.63 13.13 -4.76
CA ARG A 193 5.63 13.44 -3.74
C ARG A 193 6.64 14.42 -4.29
N ARG A 194 7.08 15.37 -3.45
CA ARG A 194 8.08 16.36 -3.79
C ARG A 194 8.89 16.73 -2.55
N GLY A 195 10.21 16.55 -2.61
CA GLY A 195 11.14 17.00 -1.59
C GLY A 195 12.37 17.68 -2.20
N GLY A 196 13.21 18.21 -1.35
CA GLY A 196 14.34 19.04 -1.67
C GLY A 196 14.06 20.52 -1.45
N ASP A 197 14.67 21.38 -2.24
CA ASP A 197 14.48 22.83 -2.19
C ASP A 197 13.52 23.33 -3.27
N MET A 198 13.17 24.64 -3.22
CA MET A 198 12.35 25.34 -4.22
C MET A 198 11.08 24.57 -4.60
N LEU A 199 10.29 24.17 -3.60
CA LEU A 199 9.09 23.35 -3.78
C LEU A 199 8.01 23.99 -4.67
N ASP A 200 8.05 25.32 -4.84
CA ASP A 200 7.15 26.13 -5.67
C ASP A 200 7.57 26.16 -7.16
N ARG A 201 8.72 25.56 -7.51
CA ARG A 201 9.27 25.55 -8.86
C ARG A 201 9.34 24.16 -9.46
N PRO A 202 9.47 24.05 -10.80
CA PRO A 202 9.78 22.77 -11.44
C PRO A 202 11.02 22.12 -10.81
N PRO A 203 11.08 20.79 -10.67
CA PRO A 203 12.16 20.13 -9.93
C PRO A 203 13.53 20.32 -10.60
N HIS A 204 13.61 20.55 -11.91
CA HIS A 204 14.88 20.82 -12.61
C HIS A 204 15.42 22.24 -12.39
N GLU A 205 14.68 23.13 -11.74
CA GLU A 205 15.15 24.44 -11.34
C GLU A 205 15.73 24.45 -9.92
N ALA A 206 15.53 23.37 -9.16
CA ALA A 206 16.02 23.23 -7.81
C ALA A 206 17.50 22.80 -7.76
N LEU A 207 18.16 23.07 -6.64
CA LEU A 207 19.53 22.61 -6.39
C LEU A 207 19.56 21.09 -6.14
N ILE A 208 18.59 20.60 -5.37
CA ILE A 208 18.34 19.17 -5.14
C ILE A 208 16.83 18.97 -5.13
N ALA A 209 16.37 18.07 -5.98
CA ALA A 209 14.96 17.75 -6.03
C ALA A 209 14.72 16.27 -6.26
N GLU A 210 13.73 15.75 -5.55
CA GLU A 210 13.13 14.46 -5.82
C GLU A 210 11.63 14.62 -5.95
N GLN A 211 11.10 14.24 -7.10
CA GLN A 211 9.69 14.30 -7.40
C GLN A 211 9.20 12.99 -7.99
N ILE A 212 8.06 12.53 -7.55
CA ILE A 212 7.45 11.31 -8.03
C ILE A 212 5.95 11.52 -8.18
N ASP A 213 5.44 11.12 -9.35
CA ASP A 213 4.03 10.98 -9.65
C ASP A 213 3.73 9.51 -9.91
N HIS A 214 2.90 8.88 -9.09
CA HIS A 214 2.41 7.53 -9.27
C HIS A 214 0.94 7.51 -9.64
N SER A 215 0.59 6.66 -10.60
CA SER A 215 -0.78 6.22 -10.85
C SER A 215 -0.79 4.70 -10.85
N ILE A 216 -1.55 4.11 -9.93
CA ILE A 216 -1.56 2.67 -9.68
C ILE A 216 -3.00 2.16 -9.77
N ASP A 217 -3.20 1.15 -10.60
CA ASP A 217 -4.43 0.36 -10.65
C ASP A 217 -4.12 -1.06 -10.24
N GLY A 218 -4.85 -1.59 -9.28
CA GLY A 218 -4.67 -2.95 -8.83
C GLY A 218 -6.00 -3.66 -8.60
N GLY A 219 -5.98 -4.97 -8.77
CA GLY A 219 -7.19 -5.75 -8.54
C GLY A 219 -6.96 -7.25 -8.52
N SER A 220 -7.95 -7.97 -8.03
CA SER A 220 -7.92 -9.43 -8.03
C SER A 220 -9.32 -10.02 -8.09
N LEU A 221 -9.38 -11.26 -8.59
CA LEU A 221 -10.53 -12.12 -8.57
C LEU A 221 -10.10 -13.46 -7.98
N SER A 222 -10.81 -13.96 -6.99
CA SER A 222 -10.58 -15.29 -6.41
C SER A 222 -11.86 -16.11 -6.33
N PHE A 223 -11.69 -17.40 -6.45
CA PHE A 223 -12.73 -18.40 -6.24
C PHE A 223 -12.26 -19.39 -5.19
N ASP A 224 -13.04 -19.56 -4.14
CA ASP A 224 -12.78 -20.47 -3.03
C ASP A 224 -13.91 -21.50 -2.94
N ILE A 225 -13.56 -22.76 -2.77
CA ILE A 225 -14.52 -23.82 -2.48
C ILE A 225 -13.93 -24.83 -1.49
N SER A 226 -14.75 -25.31 -0.58
CA SER A 226 -14.37 -26.34 0.37
C SER A 226 -15.43 -27.46 0.42
N SER A 227 -15.01 -28.67 0.83
CA SER A 227 -15.93 -29.72 1.23
C SER A 227 -16.67 -29.37 2.52
N PRO A 228 -17.83 -29.95 2.79
CA PRO A 228 -18.60 -29.70 4.03
C PRO A 228 -17.79 -29.96 5.32
N ASP A 229 -16.92 -30.97 5.32
CA ASP A 229 -16.02 -31.32 6.41
C ASP A 229 -14.74 -30.47 6.49
N ARG A 230 -14.56 -29.54 5.49
CA ARG A 230 -13.40 -28.65 5.32
C ARG A 230 -12.06 -29.35 5.13
N ARG A 231 -12.03 -30.65 4.93
CA ARG A 231 -10.81 -31.40 4.64
C ARG A 231 -10.24 -31.11 3.26
N ASN A 232 -11.11 -30.83 2.31
CA ASN A 232 -10.71 -30.46 0.94
C ASN A 232 -10.98 -28.99 0.74
N ARG A 233 -9.95 -28.25 0.35
CA ARG A 233 -10.05 -26.81 0.05
C ARG A 233 -9.37 -26.55 -1.29
N PHE A 234 -10.06 -25.85 -2.16
CA PHE A 234 -9.52 -25.37 -3.44
C PHE A 234 -9.68 -23.86 -3.52
N ASN A 235 -8.62 -23.19 -3.93
CA ASN A 235 -8.59 -21.78 -4.25
C ASN A 235 -8.00 -21.60 -5.65
N ALA A 236 -8.57 -20.70 -6.43
CA ALA A 236 -7.99 -20.20 -7.67
C ALA A 236 -8.09 -18.68 -7.68
N TYR A 237 -7.06 -17.99 -8.17
CA TYR A 237 -7.03 -16.53 -8.23
C TYR A 237 -6.32 -16.01 -9.47
N ALA A 238 -6.68 -14.79 -9.84
CA ALA A 238 -5.92 -13.95 -10.74
C ALA A 238 -5.85 -12.54 -10.15
N SER A 239 -4.70 -11.90 -10.26
CA SER A 239 -4.46 -10.53 -9.79
C SER A 239 -3.63 -9.74 -10.80
N PHE A 240 -3.78 -8.43 -10.78
CA PHE A 240 -2.96 -7.53 -11.58
C PHE A 240 -2.63 -6.27 -10.81
N GLN A 241 -1.52 -5.66 -11.18
CA GLN A 241 -1.17 -4.29 -10.81
C GLN A 241 -0.52 -3.60 -11.99
N ASN A 242 -1.05 -2.44 -12.35
CA ASN A 242 -0.53 -1.56 -13.38
C ASN A 242 -0.04 -0.28 -12.71
N THR A 243 1.25 0.05 -12.87
CA THR A 243 1.88 1.20 -12.25
C THR A 243 2.49 2.09 -13.33
N ALA A 244 2.03 3.32 -13.42
CA ALA A 244 2.67 4.38 -14.18
C ALA A 244 3.37 5.33 -13.22
N ARG A 245 4.67 5.59 -13.46
CA ARG A 245 5.49 6.50 -12.65
C ARG A 245 6.17 7.51 -13.52
N LYS A 246 6.05 8.79 -13.17
CA LYS A 246 6.94 9.85 -13.61
C LYS A 246 7.81 10.25 -12.43
N SER A 247 9.09 10.44 -12.66
CA SER A 247 10.03 10.77 -11.60
C SER A 247 11.03 11.82 -12.05
N TYR A 248 11.54 12.55 -11.10
CA TYR A 248 12.70 13.38 -11.21
C TYR A 248 13.60 13.10 -9.99
N TYR A 249 14.87 12.78 -10.26
CA TYR A 249 15.89 12.60 -9.23
C TYR A 249 17.12 13.38 -9.70
N GLY A 250 17.20 14.63 -9.31
CA GLY A 250 18.23 15.51 -9.87
C GLY A 250 18.85 16.45 -8.85
N SER A 251 20.05 16.90 -9.18
CA SER A 251 20.79 17.94 -8.48
C SER A 251 21.41 18.90 -9.45
N LYS A 252 21.73 20.11 -8.97
CA LYS A 252 22.39 21.16 -9.76
C LYS A 252 21.60 21.58 -11.00
N GLN A 253 20.29 21.60 -10.91
CA GLN A 253 19.40 22.08 -11.98
C GLN A 253 19.51 21.25 -13.27
N ASP A 254 19.56 19.93 -13.13
CA ASP A 254 19.69 19.00 -14.26
C ASP A 254 18.35 18.82 -15.01
N PRO A 255 18.20 19.30 -16.26
CA PRO A 255 16.97 19.14 -17.01
C PRO A 255 16.76 17.72 -17.56
N ASP A 256 17.76 16.86 -17.51
CA ASP A 256 17.74 15.51 -18.07
C ASP A 256 17.43 14.42 -17.03
N ALA A 257 17.28 14.80 -15.75
CA ALA A 257 17.04 13.87 -14.65
C ALA A 257 15.58 13.36 -14.52
N TYR A 258 14.77 13.56 -15.57
CA TYR A 258 13.41 13.02 -15.63
C TYR A 258 13.38 11.57 -16.06
N GLY A 259 12.51 10.79 -15.44
CA GLY A 259 12.26 9.39 -15.77
C GLY A 259 10.78 9.09 -15.92
N THR A 260 10.46 8.13 -16.79
CA THR A 260 9.12 7.57 -16.90
C THR A 260 9.23 6.06 -16.90
N THR A 261 8.41 5.42 -16.07
CA THR A 261 8.36 3.95 -15.96
C THR A 261 6.90 3.50 -16.02
N HIS A 262 6.68 2.42 -16.73
CA HIS A 262 5.40 1.75 -16.80
C HIS A 262 5.61 0.26 -16.50
N ASP A 263 4.87 -0.28 -15.55
CA ASP A 263 5.01 -1.67 -15.10
C ASP A 263 3.63 -2.31 -14.97
N LEU A 264 3.49 -3.49 -15.57
CA LEU A 264 2.30 -4.31 -15.45
C LEU A 264 2.70 -5.68 -14.88
N THR A 265 2.25 -5.94 -13.67
CA THR A 265 2.37 -7.24 -13.02
C THR A 265 1.05 -7.98 -13.09
N VAL A 266 1.09 -9.23 -13.53
CA VAL A 266 -0.05 -10.15 -13.52
C VAL A 266 0.36 -11.43 -12.82
N ALA A 267 -0.46 -11.90 -11.89
CA ALA A 267 -0.25 -13.17 -11.21
C ALA A 267 -1.53 -13.99 -11.24
N ALA A 268 -1.38 -15.30 -11.41
CA ALA A 268 -2.48 -16.24 -11.30
C ALA A 268 -1.98 -17.52 -10.62
N GLY A 269 -2.85 -18.15 -9.87
CA GLY A 269 -2.49 -19.36 -9.16
C GLY A 269 -3.70 -20.20 -8.77
N MET A 270 -3.42 -21.44 -8.43
CA MET A 270 -4.38 -22.34 -7.83
C MET A 270 -3.72 -23.17 -6.74
N GLN A 271 -4.50 -23.49 -5.72
CA GLN A 271 -4.04 -24.30 -4.60
C GLN A 271 -5.13 -25.29 -4.22
N TYR A 272 -4.72 -26.53 -3.97
CA TYR A 272 -5.57 -27.56 -3.37
C TYR A 272 -4.91 -28.06 -2.09
N ILE A 273 -5.71 -28.15 -1.03
CA ILE A 273 -5.28 -28.64 0.28
C ILE A 273 -6.21 -29.78 0.68
N HIS A 274 -5.61 -30.90 1.09
CA HIS A 274 -6.28 -32.05 1.70
C HIS A 274 -5.72 -32.28 3.10
N GLU A 275 -6.58 -32.30 4.12
CA GLU A 275 -6.25 -32.55 5.53
C GLU A 275 -6.93 -33.81 6.05
#